data_20bfc8a672719bf93d09c6f811d4e85c
#
_entry.id   20bfc8a672719bf93d09c6f811d4e85c
#
_cell.length_a   1.000
_cell.length_b   1.000
_cell.length_c   1.000
_cell.angle_alpha   90.00
_cell.angle_beta   90.00
_cell.angle_gamma   90.00
#
_symmetry.space_group_name_H-M   'P 1'
#
loop_
_entity.id
_entity.type
_entity.pdbx_description
1 polymer ?
#
loop_
_entity_poly.entity_id
_entity_poly.type
_entity_poly.pdbx_seq_one_letter_code
_entity_poly.pdbx_strand_id
1 'polypeptide(L)'
;MDEQEILDILRETKKQALAQYSNFHVSAVLVTNDEHAVAGINIESSSYGLTICAERVALFKALSEGYRKFDRLYVMSDLKEPCPPCGACRQMLIDYAPNIRVIMYSSDGKKEEAFLKDLLPNAFHGQGLTK
;
A
#
# COMPACT_ATOMS: atom_id res chain seq x y z
N MET A 1 -12.19 2.05 -12.85
CA MET A 1 -12.53 2.50 -11.48
C MET A 1 -12.06 3.94 -11.33
N ASP A 2 -12.96 4.85 -11.05
CA ASP A 2 -12.59 6.26 -10.98
C ASP A 2 -12.05 6.66 -9.61
N GLU A 3 -11.50 7.86 -9.54
CA GLU A 3 -10.83 8.32 -8.32
C GLU A 3 -11.80 8.44 -7.13
N GLN A 4 -13.04 8.86 -7.38
CA GLN A 4 -14.03 8.98 -6.29
C GLN A 4 -14.38 7.62 -5.70
N GLU A 5 -14.51 6.60 -6.53
CA GLU A 5 -14.73 5.23 -6.05
C GLU A 5 -13.57 4.76 -5.18
N ILE A 6 -12.35 5.05 -5.60
CA ILE A 6 -11.15 4.69 -4.82
C ILE A 6 -11.13 5.41 -3.48
N LEU A 7 -11.43 6.72 -3.48
CA LEU A 7 -11.47 7.49 -2.23
C LEU A 7 -12.51 6.95 -1.26
N ASP A 8 -13.67 6.58 -1.77
CA ASP A 8 -14.74 5.99 -0.95
C ASP A 8 -14.30 4.67 -0.34
N ILE A 9 -13.64 3.81 -1.13
CA ILE A 9 -13.11 2.54 -0.65
C ILE A 9 -12.05 2.78 0.43
N LEU A 10 -11.13 3.71 0.19
CA LEU A 10 -10.06 4.02 1.15
C LEU A 10 -10.64 4.51 2.47
N ARG A 11 -11.62 5.41 2.44
CA ARG A 11 -12.22 5.95 3.66
C ARG A 11 -12.96 4.88 4.45
N GLU A 12 -13.76 4.06 3.78
CA GLU A 12 -14.47 2.97 4.45
C GLU A 12 -13.52 1.90 4.99
N THR A 13 -12.52 1.53 4.19
CA THR A 13 -11.54 0.51 4.58
C THR A 13 -10.72 1.00 5.78
N LYS A 14 -10.34 2.27 5.80
CA LYS A 14 -9.52 2.83 6.89
C LYS A 14 -10.21 2.70 8.24
N LYS A 15 -11.54 2.74 8.29
CA LYS A 15 -12.31 2.55 9.53
C LYS A 15 -12.12 1.17 10.13
N GLN A 16 -11.71 0.19 9.33
CA GLN A 16 -11.48 -1.18 9.77
C GLN A 16 -10.08 -1.41 10.33
N ALA A 17 -9.18 -0.45 10.21
CA ALA A 17 -7.79 -0.60 10.63
C ALA A 17 -7.68 -1.02 12.09
N LEU A 18 -6.79 -1.96 12.36
CA LEU A 18 -6.55 -2.47 13.71
C LEU A 18 -5.35 -1.75 14.31
N ALA A 19 -5.61 -0.53 14.80
CA ALA A 19 -4.59 0.41 15.26
C ALA A 19 -4.70 0.67 16.76
N GLN A 20 -4.96 -0.38 17.56
CA GLN A 20 -5.20 -0.26 18.99
C GLN A 20 -3.99 0.26 19.78
N TYR A 21 -2.80 0.20 19.23
CA TYR A 21 -1.58 0.65 19.92
C TYR A 21 -1.16 2.05 19.50
N SER A 22 -1.20 2.36 18.22
CA SER A 22 -0.74 3.65 17.69
C SER A 22 -1.86 4.67 17.52
N ASN A 23 -3.09 4.21 17.39
CA ASN A 23 -4.22 5.04 16.97
C ASN A 23 -3.99 5.72 15.60
N PHE A 24 -3.13 5.14 14.78
CA PHE A 24 -2.82 5.63 13.43
C PHE A 24 -3.38 4.66 12.40
N HIS A 25 -4.40 5.09 11.67
CA HIS A 25 -5.17 4.26 10.75
C HIS A 25 -4.72 4.49 9.32
N VAL A 26 -4.48 3.41 8.60
CA VAL A 26 -4.06 3.45 7.20
C VAL A 26 -4.91 2.46 6.41
N SER A 27 -5.27 2.85 5.20
CA SER A 27 -5.84 1.93 4.22
C SER A 27 -5.04 2.00 2.94
N ALA A 28 -5.10 0.91 2.17
CA ALA A 28 -4.45 0.84 0.87
C ALA A 28 -5.35 0.07 -0.09
N VAL A 29 -5.28 0.44 -1.36
CA VAL A 29 -5.95 -0.28 -2.44
C VAL A 29 -4.93 -0.54 -3.53
N LEU A 30 -4.66 -1.81 -3.80
CA LEU A 30 -3.79 -2.24 -4.89
C LEU A 30 -4.66 -2.64 -6.08
N VAL A 31 -4.42 -2.03 -7.24
CA VAL A 31 -5.22 -2.28 -8.44
C VAL A 31 -4.39 -3.06 -9.44
N THR A 32 -4.94 -4.18 -9.90
CA THR A 32 -4.29 -5.03 -10.89
C THR A 32 -4.41 -4.43 -12.30
N ASN A 33 -3.67 -5.00 -13.25
CA ASN A 33 -3.72 -4.54 -14.64
C ASN A 33 -5.09 -4.72 -15.28
N ASP A 34 -5.89 -5.67 -14.79
CA ASP A 34 -7.26 -5.90 -15.27
C ASP A 34 -8.32 -5.27 -14.36
N GLU A 35 -7.93 -4.24 -13.61
CA GLU A 35 -8.83 -3.40 -12.80
C GLU A 35 -9.52 -4.10 -11.63
N HIS A 36 -8.90 -5.12 -11.05
CA HIS A 36 -9.33 -5.67 -9.76
C HIS A 36 -8.70 -4.85 -8.63
N ALA A 37 -9.51 -4.46 -7.67
CA ALA A 37 -9.06 -3.70 -6.50
C ALA A 37 -8.97 -4.61 -5.28
N VAL A 38 -7.81 -4.60 -4.60
CA VAL A 38 -7.60 -5.37 -3.38
C VAL A 38 -7.26 -4.40 -2.26
N ALA A 39 -8.10 -4.35 -1.24
CA ALA A 39 -7.96 -3.41 -0.14
C ALA A 39 -7.22 -4.02 1.04
N GLY A 40 -6.47 -3.21 1.77
CA GLY A 40 -5.78 -3.61 2.98
C GLY A 40 -5.84 -2.55 4.06
N ILE A 41 -5.66 -2.98 5.30
CA ILE A 41 -5.59 -2.13 6.50
C ILE A 41 -4.31 -2.45 7.25
N ASN A 42 -3.85 -1.52 8.09
CA ASN A 42 -2.78 -1.86 9.00
C ASN A 42 -3.33 -2.74 10.14
N ILE A 43 -2.54 -3.74 10.50
CA ILE A 43 -2.88 -4.71 11.54
C ILE A 43 -1.74 -4.71 12.55
N GLU A 44 -2.02 -4.22 13.75
CA GLU A 44 -1.02 -4.04 14.79
C GLU A 44 -0.96 -5.21 15.75
N SER A 45 0.22 -5.45 16.29
CA SER A 45 0.46 -6.46 17.30
C SER A 45 1.07 -5.81 18.54
N SER A 46 0.80 -6.37 19.71
CA SER A 46 1.50 -6.00 20.95
C SER A 46 3.01 -6.25 20.83
N SER A 47 3.41 -7.18 20.00
CA SER A 47 4.80 -7.34 19.56
C SER A 47 5.00 -6.47 18.33
N TYR A 48 5.49 -5.27 18.50
CA TYR A 48 5.49 -4.23 17.47
C TYR A 48 6.14 -4.67 16.16
N GLY A 49 7.17 -5.49 16.23
CA GLY A 49 7.83 -6.00 15.03
C GLY A 49 6.96 -6.89 14.15
N LEU A 50 5.83 -7.38 14.66
CA LEU A 50 4.89 -8.19 13.89
C LEU A 50 3.81 -7.36 13.19
N THR A 51 3.72 -6.08 13.48
CA THR A 51 2.75 -5.18 12.85
C THR A 51 2.97 -5.13 11.34
N ILE A 52 1.87 -5.23 10.58
CA ILE A 52 1.91 -5.18 9.11
C ILE A 52 1.17 -3.95 8.64
N CYS A 53 1.83 -3.19 7.75
CA CYS A 53 1.24 -1.99 7.15
C CYS A 53 0.13 -2.36 6.15
N ALA A 54 -0.80 -1.43 5.93
CA ALA A 54 -1.92 -1.62 5.01
C ALA A 54 -1.46 -2.02 3.60
N GLU A 55 -0.38 -1.42 3.12
CA GLU A 55 0.15 -1.66 1.78
C GLU A 55 0.59 -3.13 1.61
N ARG A 56 1.27 -3.67 2.62
CA ARG A 56 1.68 -5.09 2.58
C ARG A 56 0.51 -6.02 2.74
N VAL A 57 -0.49 -5.67 3.54
CA VAL A 57 -1.71 -6.47 3.65
C VAL A 57 -2.41 -6.57 2.28
N ALA A 58 -2.57 -5.44 1.58
CA ALA A 58 -3.16 -5.43 0.25
C ALA A 58 -2.35 -6.28 -0.73
N LEU A 59 -1.03 -6.12 -0.73
CA LEU A 59 -0.12 -6.88 -1.60
C LEU A 59 -0.22 -8.39 -1.31
N PHE A 60 -0.15 -8.79 -0.05
CA PHE A 60 -0.16 -10.19 0.34
C PHE A 60 -1.50 -10.85 0.01
N LYS A 61 -2.61 -10.12 0.20
CA LYS A 61 -3.94 -10.61 -0.19
C LYS A 61 -3.98 -10.86 -1.70
N ALA A 62 -3.53 -9.89 -2.48
CA ALA A 62 -3.54 -10.00 -3.95
C ALA A 62 -2.67 -11.19 -4.40
N LEU A 63 -1.46 -11.30 -3.87
CA LEU A 63 -0.55 -12.39 -4.22
C LEU A 63 -1.14 -13.75 -3.83
N SER A 64 -1.78 -13.83 -2.65
CA SER A 64 -2.41 -15.05 -2.16
C SER A 64 -3.59 -15.48 -3.02
N GLU A 65 -4.26 -14.53 -3.65
CA GLU A 65 -5.37 -14.79 -4.56
C GLU A 65 -4.92 -15.10 -5.99
N GLY A 66 -3.62 -15.05 -6.26
CA GLY A 66 -3.07 -15.43 -7.55
C GLY A 66 -2.76 -14.27 -8.49
N TYR A 67 -3.01 -13.03 -8.08
CA TYR A 67 -2.68 -11.87 -8.91
C TYR A 67 -1.17 -11.67 -8.95
N ARG A 68 -0.66 -11.27 -10.12
CA ARG A 68 0.80 -11.10 -10.32
C ARG A 68 1.15 -9.81 -11.07
N LYS A 69 0.17 -9.16 -11.72
CA LYS A 69 0.41 -7.96 -12.52
C LYS A 69 -0.37 -6.80 -11.95
N PHE A 70 0.33 -5.76 -11.54
CA PHE A 70 -0.23 -4.64 -10.81
C PHE A 70 0.03 -3.33 -11.56
N ASP A 71 -0.92 -2.40 -11.46
CA ASP A 71 -0.86 -1.11 -12.13
C ASP A 71 -0.54 0.03 -11.16
N ARG A 72 -1.26 0.09 -10.05
CA ARG A 72 -1.13 1.22 -9.13
C ARG A 72 -1.54 0.86 -7.71
N LEU A 73 -1.00 1.61 -6.76
CA LEU A 73 -1.32 1.47 -5.34
C LEU A 73 -1.80 2.82 -4.80
N TYR A 74 -2.93 2.82 -4.13
CA TYR A 74 -3.45 3.98 -3.41
C TYR A 74 -3.27 3.77 -1.91
N VAL A 75 -2.87 4.83 -1.21
CA VAL A 75 -2.68 4.79 0.25
C VAL A 75 -3.33 6.02 0.86
N MET A 76 -4.04 5.84 1.98
CA MET A 76 -4.60 6.94 2.76
C MET A 76 -4.32 6.71 4.23
N SER A 77 -3.94 7.76 4.94
CA SER A 77 -3.69 7.71 6.38
C SER A 77 -4.50 8.77 7.11
N ASP A 78 -4.30 8.84 8.43
CA ASP A 78 -4.92 9.86 9.29
C ASP A 78 -4.23 11.22 9.18
N LEU A 79 -3.07 11.29 8.54
CA LEU A 79 -2.32 12.54 8.44
C LEU A 79 -3.00 13.54 7.53
N LYS A 80 -2.74 14.83 7.77
CA LYS A 80 -3.26 15.92 6.93
C LYS A 80 -2.41 16.15 5.68
N GLU A 81 -1.27 15.50 5.57
CA GLU A 81 -0.44 15.49 4.38
C GLU A 81 -0.37 14.09 3.79
N PRO A 82 -0.17 13.95 2.48
CA PRO A 82 0.01 12.63 1.89
C PRO A 82 1.16 11.87 2.56
N CYS A 83 0.92 10.61 2.88
CA CYS A 83 1.87 9.78 3.62
C CYS A 83 2.45 8.71 2.69
N PRO A 84 3.76 8.70 2.44
CA PRO A 84 4.36 7.67 1.61
C PRO A 84 4.42 6.32 2.35
N PRO A 85 4.49 5.20 1.61
CA PRO A 85 4.66 3.89 2.23
C PRO A 85 6.02 3.81 2.94
N CYS A 86 6.09 3.04 4.03
CA CYS A 86 7.34 2.84 4.76
C CYS A 86 8.35 2.06 3.93
N GLY A 87 9.61 2.03 4.37
CA GLY A 87 10.68 1.36 3.64
C GLY A 87 10.44 -0.13 3.43
N ALA A 88 9.91 -0.82 4.44
CA ALA A 88 9.60 -2.24 4.33
C ALA A 88 8.53 -2.50 3.24
N CYS A 89 7.51 -1.65 3.18
CA CYS A 89 6.48 -1.75 2.13
C CYS A 89 7.08 -1.48 0.75
N ARG A 90 7.94 -0.48 0.64
CA ARG A 90 8.61 -0.16 -0.64
C ARG A 90 9.43 -1.33 -1.14
N GLN A 91 10.17 -1.99 -0.26
CA GLN A 91 11.01 -3.14 -0.64
C GLN A 91 10.14 -4.33 -1.10
N MET A 92 9.08 -4.65 -0.36
CA MET A 92 8.16 -5.72 -0.76
C MET A 92 7.50 -5.42 -2.11
N LEU A 93 7.10 -4.17 -2.32
CA LEU A 93 6.47 -3.75 -3.57
C LEU A 93 7.45 -3.80 -4.74
N ILE A 94 8.71 -3.44 -4.54
CA ILE A 94 9.73 -3.54 -5.59
C ILE A 94 9.90 -4.99 -6.04
N ASP A 95 9.83 -5.94 -5.11
CA ASP A 95 10.01 -7.36 -5.45
C ASP A 95 8.86 -7.89 -6.32
N TYR A 96 7.62 -7.45 -6.09
CA TYR A 96 6.45 -8.05 -6.72
C TYR A 96 5.66 -7.11 -7.64
N ALA A 97 5.85 -5.81 -7.51
CA ALA A 97 5.11 -4.81 -8.28
C ALA A 97 6.00 -3.60 -8.62
N PRO A 98 7.17 -3.83 -9.29
CA PRO A 98 8.19 -2.78 -9.41
C PRO A 98 7.77 -1.58 -10.27
N ASN A 99 6.78 -1.75 -11.15
CA ASN A 99 6.44 -0.73 -12.13
C ASN A 99 5.18 0.07 -11.79
N ILE A 100 4.68 -0.04 -10.57
CA ILE A 100 3.44 0.63 -10.19
C ILE A 100 3.66 2.12 -9.94
N ARG A 101 2.55 2.87 -10.10
CA ARG A 101 2.43 4.22 -9.58
C ARG A 101 1.89 4.13 -8.15
N VAL A 102 2.36 5.01 -7.29
CA VAL A 102 1.88 5.11 -5.91
C VAL A 102 1.17 6.44 -5.76
N ILE A 103 -0.10 6.40 -5.40
CA ILE A 103 -0.95 7.57 -5.21
C ILE A 103 -1.25 7.68 -3.71
N MET A 104 -0.75 8.74 -3.10
CA MET A 104 -0.79 8.94 -1.65
C MET A 104 -1.77 10.04 -1.33
N TYR A 105 -2.73 9.75 -0.44
CA TYR A 105 -3.76 10.71 -0.02
C TYR A 105 -3.58 11.09 1.45
N SER A 106 -3.81 12.37 1.75
CA SER A 106 -4.05 12.81 3.11
C SER A 106 -5.45 12.42 3.56
N SER A 107 -5.75 12.60 4.86
CA SER A 107 -7.08 12.30 5.40
C SER A 107 -8.18 13.14 4.74
N ASP A 108 -7.85 14.35 4.26
CA ASP A 108 -8.80 15.26 3.62
C ASP A 108 -8.73 15.22 2.09
N GLY A 109 -8.02 14.25 1.52
CA GLY A 109 -8.04 14.00 0.08
C GLY A 109 -6.99 14.74 -0.75
N LYS A 110 -6.02 15.39 -0.13
CA LYS A 110 -4.87 15.92 -0.87
C LYS A 110 -4.07 14.76 -1.46
N LYS A 111 -3.59 14.94 -2.68
CA LYS A 111 -2.99 13.85 -3.44
C LYS A 111 -1.55 14.18 -3.84
N GLU A 112 -0.69 13.18 -3.76
CA GLU A 112 0.66 13.20 -4.30
C GLU A 112 0.92 11.86 -4.99
N GLU A 113 1.56 11.90 -6.16
CA GLU A 113 1.84 10.69 -6.95
C GLU A 113 3.34 10.55 -7.21
N ALA A 114 3.80 9.31 -7.26
CA ALA A 114 5.17 8.99 -7.64
C ALA A 114 5.20 7.58 -8.22
N PHE A 115 6.19 7.30 -9.07
CA PHE A 115 6.49 5.91 -9.40
C PHE A 115 7.22 5.26 -8.22
N LEU A 116 6.92 3.99 -7.98
CA LEU A 116 7.56 3.26 -6.87
C LEU A 116 9.09 3.32 -6.96
N LYS A 117 9.64 3.22 -8.16
CA LYS A 117 11.10 3.28 -8.39
C LYS A 117 11.72 4.58 -7.90
N ASP A 118 10.98 5.69 -7.96
CA ASP A 118 11.46 6.97 -7.48
C ASP A 118 11.41 7.08 -5.95
N LEU A 119 10.58 6.24 -5.31
CA LEU A 119 10.49 6.18 -3.85
C LEU A 119 11.52 5.24 -3.22
N LEU A 120 12.19 4.42 -4.02
CA LEU A 120 13.23 3.51 -3.56
C LEU A 120 14.35 3.43 -4.61
N PRO A 121 15.13 4.50 -4.78
CA PRO A 121 16.24 4.50 -5.73
C PRO A 121 17.31 3.50 -5.29
N ASN A 122 17.98 2.89 -6.28
CA ASN A 122 19.03 1.89 -6.04
C ASN A 122 18.54 0.76 -5.15
N ALA A 123 17.32 0.28 -5.41
CA ALA A 123 16.70 -0.75 -4.59
C ALA A 123 17.48 -2.06 -4.64
N PHE A 124 17.51 -2.76 -3.51
CA PHE A 124 18.00 -4.12 -3.46
C PHE A 124 17.10 -5.04 -4.28
N HIS A 125 17.68 -5.90 -5.13
CA HIS A 125 16.93 -6.88 -5.93
C HIS A 125 17.47 -8.28 -5.63
N GLY A 126 16.54 -9.22 -5.46
CA GLY A 126 16.91 -10.61 -5.21
C GLY A 126 17.50 -11.32 -6.42
N GLN A 127 17.55 -10.69 -7.59
CA GLN A 127 18.09 -11.31 -8.82
C GLN A 127 19.53 -11.76 -8.66
N GLY A 128 20.33 -11.05 -7.88
CA GLY A 128 21.71 -11.44 -7.61
C GLY A 128 21.85 -12.64 -6.70
N LEU A 129 20.77 -13.06 -6.04
CA LEU A 129 20.74 -14.17 -5.10
C LEU A 129 20.32 -15.49 -5.74
N THR A 130 19.72 -15.44 -6.94
CA THR A 130 19.25 -16.63 -7.65
C THR A 130 20.28 -17.10 -8.66
N LYS A 131 20.33 -18.40 -8.88
CA LYS A 131 21.25 -19.01 -9.82
C LYS A 131 20.51 -19.67 -10.96
#